data_e79f7f371d125b1c956501056defa659
#
_entry.id   e79f7f371d125b1c956501056defa659
#
_cell.length_a   1.000
_cell.length_b   1.000
_cell.length_c   1.000
_cell.angle_alpha   90.00
_cell.angle_beta   90.00
_cell.angle_gamma   90.00
#
_symmetry.space_group_name_H-M   'P 1'
#
loop_
_entity.id
_entity.type
_entity.pdbx_description
1 polymer ?
#
loop_
_entity_poly.entity_id
_entity_poly.type
_entity_poly.pdbx_seq_one_letter_code
_entity_poly.pdbx_strand_id
1 'polypeptide(L)'
;ILERPEKFDEQYIDLFTNNIDDIVNDLEIDVVVEVLGGYNFAVECIKKSLKKKKHVVTANKEVIAKDIDTLLKLANDNNVSLAYEASVGGGIPIIKNLKEIKEVSKITKITGILNGTTNYILTKMTEGATFADALVDAKEKGFAEADPTADLEGYDMMRKIAILSDLAWDT
;
A
#
# COMPACT_ATOMS: atom_id res chain seq x y z
N ILE A 1 -16.12 -10.98 -2.23
CA ILE A 1 -15.59 -9.75 -1.58
C ILE A 1 -15.46 -10.02 -0.09
N LEU A 2 -14.26 -9.85 0.48
CA LEU A 2 -14.03 -9.97 1.93
C LEU A 2 -14.28 -8.61 2.60
N GLU A 3 -15.26 -8.53 3.48
CA GLU A 3 -15.60 -7.30 4.21
C GLU A 3 -16.31 -7.66 5.55
N ARG A 4 -16.50 -6.69 6.41
CA ARG A 4 -17.26 -6.83 7.65
C ARG A 4 -18.76 -6.89 7.33
N PRO A 5 -19.53 -7.75 8.01
CA PRO A 5 -20.96 -7.92 7.71
C PRO A 5 -21.78 -6.62 7.72
N GLU A 6 -21.44 -5.68 8.60
CA GLU A 6 -22.12 -4.38 8.68
C GLU A 6 -21.87 -3.45 7.48
N LYS A 7 -20.94 -3.82 6.59
CA LYS A 7 -20.61 -3.10 5.36
C LYS A 7 -21.02 -3.83 4.08
N PHE A 8 -21.73 -4.93 4.20
CA PHE A 8 -22.22 -5.66 3.02
C PHE A 8 -23.24 -4.80 2.28
N ASP A 9 -23.03 -4.68 0.96
CA ASP A 9 -23.97 -4.02 0.06
C ASP A 9 -25.07 -5.01 -0.33
N GLU A 10 -26.34 -4.66 -0.07
CA GLU A 10 -27.50 -5.51 -0.36
C GLU A 10 -27.57 -5.89 -1.86
N GLN A 11 -27.14 -5.02 -2.75
CA GLN A 11 -27.13 -5.27 -4.19
C GLN A 11 -26.20 -6.43 -4.58
N TYR A 12 -25.17 -6.68 -3.80
CA TYR A 12 -24.10 -7.66 -4.07
C TYR A 12 -23.92 -8.66 -2.93
N ILE A 13 -24.97 -8.88 -2.12
CA ILE A 13 -24.88 -9.66 -0.89
C ILE A 13 -24.27 -11.05 -1.11
N ASP A 14 -24.59 -11.71 -2.22
CA ASP A 14 -24.11 -13.04 -2.57
C ASP A 14 -22.60 -13.09 -2.91
N LEU A 15 -21.99 -11.92 -3.11
CA LEU A 15 -20.55 -11.80 -3.39
C LEU A 15 -19.73 -11.51 -2.14
N PHE A 16 -20.36 -11.24 -1.01
CA PHE A 16 -19.65 -10.90 0.23
C PHE A 16 -19.43 -12.11 1.12
N THR A 17 -18.31 -12.09 1.80
CA THR A 17 -17.95 -13.01 2.89
C THR A 17 -17.18 -12.26 3.97
N ASN A 18 -17.23 -12.73 5.19
CA ASN A 18 -16.37 -12.27 6.29
C ASN A 18 -15.26 -13.29 6.61
N ASN A 19 -15.14 -14.34 5.81
CA ASN A 19 -14.15 -15.40 6.00
C ASN A 19 -13.20 -15.48 4.82
N ILE A 20 -11.93 -15.23 5.05
CA ILE A 20 -10.88 -15.30 4.02
C ILE A 20 -10.78 -16.71 3.40
N ASP A 21 -11.12 -17.75 4.14
CA ASP A 21 -11.00 -19.13 3.68
C ASP A 21 -12.00 -19.45 2.55
N ASP A 22 -13.11 -18.73 2.45
CA ASP A 22 -14.06 -18.85 1.32
C ASP A 22 -13.42 -18.35 0.01
N ILE A 23 -12.55 -17.33 0.09
CA ILE A 23 -11.85 -16.77 -1.07
C ILE A 23 -10.66 -17.64 -1.47
N VAL A 24 -9.81 -17.99 -0.50
CA VAL A 24 -8.55 -18.67 -0.85
C VAL A 24 -8.72 -20.13 -1.22
N ASN A 25 -9.82 -20.77 -0.83
CA ASN A 25 -10.14 -22.15 -1.21
C ASN A 25 -11.02 -22.24 -2.47
N ASP A 26 -11.56 -21.14 -2.96
CA ASP A 26 -12.31 -21.11 -4.21
C ASP A 26 -11.36 -21.32 -5.40
N LEU A 27 -11.61 -22.35 -6.22
CA LEU A 27 -10.79 -22.71 -7.36
C LEU A 27 -10.99 -21.78 -8.58
N GLU A 28 -12.07 -21.02 -8.61
CA GLU A 28 -12.36 -20.06 -9.69
C GLU A 28 -11.65 -18.72 -9.47
N ILE A 29 -11.09 -18.46 -8.27
CA ILE A 29 -10.34 -17.25 -7.97
C ILE A 29 -8.86 -17.47 -8.21
N ASP A 30 -8.29 -16.76 -9.16
CA ASP A 30 -6.84 -16.78 -9.45
C ASP A 30 -6.09 -15.63 -8.79
N VAL A 31 -6.73 -14.48 -8.61
CA VAL A 31 -6.11 -13.24 -8.13
C VAL A 31 -6.89 -12.66 -6.95
N VAL A 32 -6.17 -12.34 -5.90
CA VAL A 32 -6.72 -11.62 -4.72
C VAL A 32 -6.19 -10.19 -4.72
N VAL A 33 -7.10 -9.22 -4.70
CA VAL A 33 -6.77 -7.79 -4.54
C VAL A 33 -6.98 -7.41 -3.08
N GLU A 34 -5.90 -7.08 -2.38
CA GLU A 34 -5.92 -6.67 -0.98
C GLU A 34 -5.83 -5.14 -0.88
N VAL A 35 -6.88 -4.55 -0.32
CA VAL A 35 -7.01 -3.12 -0.06
C VAL A 35 -7.53 -2.85 1.37
N LEU A 36 -7.30 -3.80 2.26
CA LEU A 36 -7.62 -3.69 3.68
C LEU A 36 -6.70 -2.66 4.34
N GLY A 37 -7.19 -1.94 5.30
CA GLY A 37 -6.36 -1.07 6.12
C GLY A 37 -5.62 -1.84 7.22
N GLY A 38 -4.52 -1.27 7.72
CA GLY A 38 -3.74 -1.82 8.82
C GLY A 38 -2.84 -3.00 8.41
N TYR A 39 -2.21 -3.63 9.41
CA TYR A 39 -1.18 -4.63 9.18
C TYR A 39 -1.63 -6.08 9.46
N ASN A 40 -2.10 -6.36 10.68
CA ASN A 40 -2.23 -7.73 11.18
C ASN A 40 -3.12 -8.63 10.31
N PHE A 41 -4.34 -8.19 10.03
CA PHE A 41 -5.28 -8.99 9.23
C PHE A 41 -4.90 -9.00 7.75
N ALA A 42 -4.44 -7.89 7.22
CA ALA A 42 -4.02 -7.79 5.83
C ALA A 42 -2.85 -8.74 5.50
N VAL A 43 -1.81 -8.77 6.35
CA VAL A 43 -0.65 -9.67 6.14
C VAL A 43 -1.05 -11.15 6.21
N GLU A 44 -2.00 -11.51 7.07
CA GLU A 44 -2.53 -12.87 7.12
C GLU A 44 -3.29 -13.25 5.84
N CYS A 45 -4.14 -12.34 5.33
CA CYS A 45 -4.87 -12.54 4.08
C CYS A 45 -3.91 -12.74 2.90
N ILE A 46 -2.88 -11.89 2.79
CA ILE A 46 -1.87 -12.02 1.75
C ILE A 46 -1.13 -13.36 1.88
N LYS A 47 -0.63 -13.70 3.08
CA LYS A 47 0.10 -14.97 3.31
C LYS A 47 -0.77 -16.20 3.01
N LYS A 48 -2.04 -16.19 3.41
CA LYS A 48 -2.98 -17.28 3.09
C LYS A 48 -3.19 -17.40 1.57
N SER A 49 -3.42 -16.28 0.89
CA SER A 49 -3.64 -16.25 -0.57
C SER A 49 -2.44 -16.82 -1.33
N LEU A 50 -1.22 -16.35 -1.02
CA LEU A 50 0.00 -16.84 -1.65
C LEU A 50 0.22 -18.35 -1.42
N LYS A 51 0.01 -18.84 -0.19
CA LYS A 51 0.11 -20.27 0.15
C LYS A 51 -0.91 -21.15 -0.61
N LYS A 52 -2.07 -20.58 -0.92
CA LYS A 52 -3.13 -21.24 -1.69
C LYS A 52 -2.99 -21.02 -3.21
N LYS A 53 -1.79 -20.59 -3.65
CA LYS A 53 -1.43 -20.38 -5.04
C LYS A 53 -2.29 -19.33 -5.75
N LYS A 54 -2.75 -18.30 -5.03
CA LYS A 54 -3.42 -17.15 -5.61
C LYS A 54 -2.39 -16.04 -5.85
N HIS A 55 -2.44 -15.40 -7.00
CA HIS A 55 -1.72 -14.16 -7.23
C HIS A 55 -2.27 -13.08 -6.31
N VAL A 56 -1.42 -12.17 -5.83
CA VAL A 56 -1.86 -11.08 -4.94
C VAL A 56 -1.47 -9.74 -5.53
N VAL A 57 -2.41 -8.80 -5.48
CA VAL A 57 -2.19 -7.37 -5.74
C VAL A 57 -2.53 -6.62 -4.46
N THR A 58 -1.61 -5.81 -3.94
CA THR A 58 -1.84 -5.04 -2.72
C THR A 58 -1.45 -3.58 -2.87
N ALA A 59 -2.20 -2.70 -2.20
CA ALA A 59 -1.85 -1.29 -2.01
C ALA A 59 -1.30 -1.00 -0.59
N ASN A 60 -1.16 -2.04 0.25
CA ASN A 60 -0.85 -1.90 1.66
C ASN A 60 0.63 -1.65 1.91
N LYS A 61 1.01 -0.37 1.95
CA LYS A 61 2.41 0.03 2.18
C LYS A 61 2.98 -0.45 3.52
N GLU A 62 2.14 -0.60 4.54
CA GLU A 62 2.61 -1.05 5.86
C GLU A 62 3.03 -2.52 5.85
N VAL A 63 2.24 -3.36 5.18
CA VAL A 63 2.57 -4.77 5.01
C VAL A 63 3.83 -4.92 4.16
N ILE A 64 3.90 -4.22 3.05
CA ILE A 64 5.05 -4.30 2.14
C ILE A 64 6.32 -3.78 2.81
N ALA A 65 6.28 -2.65 3.52
CA ALA A 65 7.46 -2.11 4.20
C ALA A 65 8.01 -3.02 5.31
N LYS A 66 7.19 -3.91 5.88
CA LYS A 66 7.60 -4.80 6.99
C LYS A 66 7.96 -6.22 6.56
N ASP A 67 7.30 -6.74 5.53
CA ASP A 67 7.33 -8.18 5.21
C ASP A 67 7.71 -8.48 3.76
N ILE A 68 8.20 -7.54 2.97
CA ILE A 68 8.39 -7.68 1.52
C ILE A 68 9.17 -8.95 1.16
N ASP A 69 10.32 -9.19 1.78
CA ASP A 69 11.18 -10.34 1.50
C ASP A 69 10.46 -11.66 1.78
N THR A 70 9.79 -11.74 2.94
CA THR A 70 9.02 -12.92 3.32
C THR A 70 7.90 -13.20 2.34
N LEU A 71 7.21 -12.15 1.90
CA LEU A 71 6.08 -12.27 0.97
C LEU A 71 6.53 -12.59 -0.46
N LEU A 72 7.62 -11.99 -0.93
CA LEU A 72 8.21 -12.31 -2.24
C LEU A 72 8.73 -13.75 -2.27
N LYS A 73 9.42 -14.17 -1.20
CA LYS A 73 9.85 -15.56 -1.08
C LYS A 73 8.65 -16.51 -1.11
N LEU A 74 7.60 -16.21 -0.35
CA LEU A 74 6.39 -17.05 -0.31
C LEU A 74 5.68 -17.11 -1.66
N ALA A 75 5.61 -16.00 -2.39
CA ALA A 75 5.06 -15.95 -3.74
C ALA A 75 5.87 -16.85 -4.71
N ASN A 76 7.19 -16.73 -4.65
CA ASN A 76 8.10 -17.51 -5.50
C ASN A 76 8.03 -19.01 -5.19
N ASP A 77 8.04 -19.39 -3.91
CA ASP A 77 7.93 -20.78 -3.45
C ASP A 77 6.62 -21.46 -3.93
N ASN A 78 5.57 -20.67 -4.17
CA ASN A 78 4.26 -21.16 -4.65
C ASN A 78 3.99 -20.89 -6.14
N ASN A 79 4.97 -20.34 -6.89
CA ASN A 79 4.86 -19.99 -8.31
C ASN A 79 3.70 -19.02 -8.62
N VAL A 80 3.52 -18.03 -7.77
CA VAL A 80 2.54 -16.94 -7.94
C VAL A 80 3.21 -15.58 -7.83
N SER A 81 2.51 -14.53 -8.24
CA SER A 81 3.03 -13.16 -8.23
C SER A 81 2.47 -12.35 -7.06
N LEU A 82 3.32 -11.51 -6.48
CA LEU A 82 2.92 -10.43 -5.59
C LEU A 82 3.17 -9.09 -6.29
N ALA A 83 2.10 -8.36 -6.61
CA ALA A 83 2.16 -7.02 -7.18
C ALA A 83 1.80 -5.98 -6.11
N TYR A 84 2.60 -4.92 -5.99
CA TYR A 84 2.46 -3.92 -4.93
C TYR A 84 2.73 -2.48 -5.41
N GLU A 85 2.48 -2.22 -6.70
CA GLU A 85 2.73 -0.91 -7.33
C GLU A 85 2.06 0.24 -6.57
N ALA A 86 0.80 0.07 -6.17
CA ALA A 86 0.03 1.10 -5.47
C ALA A 86 0.46 1.33 -4.00
N SER A 87 1.42 0.58 -3.47
CA SER A 87 1.97 0.82 -2.13
C SER A 87 2.82 2.09 -2.05
N VAL A 88 3.38 2.54 -3.18
CA VAL A 88 4.14 3.80 -3.30
C VAL A 88 3.68 4.58 -4.53
N GLY A 89 3.29 5.83 -4.33
CA GLY A 89 2.93 6.73 -5.44
C GLY A 89 1.53 6.54 -6.03
N GLY A 90 0.72 5.62 -5.48
CA GLY A 90 -0.64 5.37 -5.95
C GLY A 90 -0.67 4.94 -7.42
N GLY A 91 -1.23 5.78 -8.29
CA GLY A 91 -1.29 5.54 -9.74
C GLY A 91 0.00 5.85 -10.51
N ILE A 92 1.06 6.34 -9.84
CA ILE A 92 2.35 6.62 -10.49
C ILE A 92 3.19 5.33 -10.50
N PRO A 93 3.60 4.81 -11.67
CA PRO A 93 4.29 3.53 -11.79
C PRO A 93 5.78 3.64 -11.40
N ILE A 94 6.08 3.84 -10.12
CA ILE A 94 7.45 4.03 -9.65
C ILE A 94 8.16 2.69 -9.39
N ILE A 95 7.47 1.70 -8.82
CA ILE A 95 8.07 0.42 -8.44
C ILE A 95 8.48 -0.37 -9.69
N LYS A 96 7.60 -0.46 -10.69
CA LYS A 96 7.90 -1.12 -11.96
C LYS A 96 9.10 -0.46 -12.65
N ASN A 97 9.08 0.87 -12.79
CA ASN A 97 10.16 1.60 -13.44
C ASN A 97 11.49 1.46 -12.68
N LEU A 98 11.45 1.47 -11.35
CA LEU A 98 12.66 1.30 -10.54
C LEU A 98 13.27 -0.11 -10.70
N LYS A 99 12.44 -1.15 -10.77
CA LYS A 99 12.87 -2.53 -11.08
C LYS A 99 13.55 -2.62 -12.44
N GLU A 100 12.93 -2.06 -13.48
CA GLU A 100 13.49 -2.06 -14.83
C GLU A 100 14.81 -1.28 -14.93
N ILE A 101 14.91 -0.11 -14.27
CA ILE A 101 16.13 0.68 -14.25
C ILE A 101 17.26 -0.05 -13.50
N LYS A 102 16.95 -0.73 -12.40
CA LYS A 102 17.94 -1.48 -11.61
C LYS A 102 18.65 -2.57 -12.42
N GLU A 103 17.96 -3.18 -13.41
CA GLU A 103 18.54 -4.24 -14.26
C GLU A 103 19.66 -3.71 -15.18
N VAL A 104 19.63 -2.43 -15.52
CA VAL A 104 20.54 -1.84 -16.51
C VAL A 104 21.41 -0.71 -15.96
N SER A 105 21.12 -0.23 -14.76
CA SER A 105 21.80 0.93 -14.17
C SER A 105 21.93 0.84 -12.66
N LYS A 106 23.05 1.35 -12.12
CA LYS A 106 23.23 1.46 -10.68
C LYS A 106 22.48 2.68 -10.14
N ILE A 107 21.53 2.45 -9.26
CA ILE A 107 20.82 3.53 -8.55
C ILE A 107 21.73 4.04 -7.43
N THR A 108 22.02 5.33 -7.42
CA THR A 108 22.89 5.96 -6.42
C THR A 108 22.14 6.84 -5.43
N LYS A 109 20.93 7.29 -5.80
CA LYS A 109 20.15 8.20 -4.97
C LYS A 109 18.68 8.16 -5.36
N ILE A 110 17.80 8.24 -4.35
CA ILE A 110 16.36 8.47 -4.51
C ILE A 110 16.02 9.77 -3.79
N THR A 111 15.36 10.69 -4.49
CA THR A 111 14.87 11.95 -3.92
C THR A 111 13.48 12.25 -4.47
N GLY A 112 12.60 12.79 -3.63
CA GLY A 112 11.25 13.13 -4.07
C GLY A 112 10.38 13.66 -2.93
N ILE A 113 9.19 14.12 -3.30
CA ILE A 113 8.11 14.43 -2.39
C ILE A 113 7.21 13.21 -2.34
N LEU A 114 7.17 12.51 -1.20
CA LEU A 114 6.50 11.22 -1.07
C LEU A 114 5.15 11.30 -0.32
N ASN A 115 4.77 12.49 0.18
CA ASN A 115 3.53 12.66 0.91
C ASN A 115 2.79 13.93 0.45
N GLY A 116 1.54 13.78 0.02
CA GLY A 116 0.72 14.86 -0.51
C GLY A 116 0.27 15.84 0.58
N THR A 117 -0.13 15.34 1.75
CA THR A 117 -0.63 16.13 2.89
C THR A 117 0.43 17.12 3.36
N THR A 118 1.62 16.64 3.69
CA THR A 118 2.71 17.49 4.16
C THR A 118 3.20 18.45 3.08
N ASN A 119 3.25 18.00 1.82
CA ASN A 119 3.58 18.89 0.70
C ASN A 119 2.59 20.06 0.60
N TYR A 120 1.29 19.77 0.72
CA TYR A 120 0.25 20.81 0.70
C TYR A 120 0.42 21.81 1.85
N ILE A 121 0.57 21.31 3.07
CA ILE A 121 0.74 22.15 4.28
C ILE A 121 1.98 23.04 4.14
N LEU A 122 3.14 22.47 3.76
CA LEU A 122 4.37 23.24 3.59
C LEU A 122 4.27 24.29 2.48
N THR A 123 3.55 23.98 1.41
CA THR A 123 3.29 24.95 0.33
C THR A 123 2.47 26.12 0.86
N LYS A 124 1.41 25.88 1.62
CA LYS A 124 0.60 26.94 2.23
C LYS A 124 1.39 27.79 3.23
N MET A 125 2.24 27.15 4.01
CA MET A 125 3.14 27.88 4.91
C MET A 125 4.14 28.77 4.17
N THR A 126 4.63 28.34 3.02
CA THR A 126 5.49 29.15 2.15
C THR A 126 4.75 30.37 1.58
N GLU A 127 3.43 30.24 1.37
CA GLU A 127 2.54 31.33 0.96
C GLU A 127 2.16 32.27 2.13
N GLY A 128 2.62 32.00 3.36
CA GLY A 128 2.43 32.83 4.54
C GLY A 128 1.37 32.34 5.53
N ALA A 129 0.74 31.18 5.31
CA ALA A 129 -0.20 30.62 6.28
C ALA A 129 0.53 30.07 7.51
N THR A 130 -0.16 30.04 8.66
CA THR A 130 0.34 29.31 9.81
C THR A 130 0.17 27.81 9.59
N PHE A 131 0.93 26.96 10.30
CA PHE A 131 0.75 25.52 10.27
C PHE A 131 -0.69 25.10 10.63
N ALA A 132 -1.27 25.74 11.65
CA ALA A 132 -2.63 25.45 12.11
C ALA A 132 -3.67 25.73 11.01
N ASP A 133 -3.58 26.90 10.36
CA ASP A 133 -4.50 27.28 9.28
C ASP A 133 -4.31 26.36 8.04
N ALA A 134 -3.07 26.05 7.69
CA ALA A 134 -2.77 25.17 6.57
C ALA A 134 -3.28 23.73 6.80
N LEU A 135 -3.23 23.24 8.04
CA LEU A 135 -3.76 21.92 8.40
C LEU A 135 -5.30 21.89 8.34
N VAL A 136 -5.97 22.95 8.81
CA VAL A 136 -7.44 23.07 8.70
C VAL A 136 -7.84 23.08 7.24
N ASP A 137 -7.21 23.92 6.42
CA ASP A 137 -7.48 24.01 4.97
C ASP A 137 -7.20 22.67 4.25
N ALA A 138 -6.14 21.95 4.65
CA ALA A 138 -5.85 20.62 4.12
C ALA A 138 -6.96 19.60 4.43
N LYS A 139 -7.53 19.63 5.63
CA LYS A 139 -8.65 18.76 6.03
C LYS A 139 -9.92 19.11 5.26
N GLU A 140 -10.28 20.38 5.17
CA GLU A 140 -11.47 20.86 4.45
C GLU A 140 -11.43 20.48 2.95
N LYS A 141 -10.25 20.47 2.35
CA LYS A 141 -10.04 20.10 0.94
C LYS A 141 -9.78 18.63 0.70
N GLY A 142 -9.78 17.80 1.75
CA GLY A 142 -9.57 16.37 1.65
C GLY A 142 -8.13 15.93 1.38
N PHE A 143 -7.14 16.82 1.56
CA PHE A 143 -5.71 16.47 1.51
C PHE A 143 -5.21 15.85 2.81
N ALA A 144 -5.89 16.06 3.92
CA ALA A 144 -5.60 15.45 5.21
C ALA A 144 -6.85 14.74 5.75
N GLU A 145 -6.66 13.54 6.28
CA GLU A 145 -7.69 12.80 7.00
C GLU A 145 -7.99 13.43 8.36
N ALA A 146 -9.05 12.98 9.05
CA ALA A 146 -9.41 13.44 10.38
C ALA A 146 -8.24 13.26 11.37
N ASP A 147 -7.56 12.12 11.32
CA ASP A 147 -6.30 11.85 12.03
C ASP A 147 -5.13 11.84 11.04
N PRO A 148 -4.40 12.95 10.88
CA PRO A 148 -3.28 13.07 9.96
C PRO A 148 -1.93 12.64 10.58
N THR A 149 -1.92 11.98 11.72
CA THR A 149 -0.69 11.65 12.48
C THR A 149 0.33 10.92 11.63
N ALA A 150 -0.09 9.94 10.83
CA ALA A 150 0.84 9.17 9.98
C ALA A 150 1.57 10.04 8.95
N ASP A 151 0.92 11.08 8.46
CA ASP A 151 1.51 12.05 7.53
C ASP A 151 2.43 13.03 8.27
N LEU A 152 1.93 13.64 9.34
CA LEU A 152 2.64 14.70 10.08
C LEU A 152 3.88 14.18 10.81
N GLU A 153 3.80 12.98 11.39
CA GLU A 153 4.92 12.33 12.08
C GLU A 153 5.89 11.61 11.10
N GLY A 154 5.59 11.61 9.80
CA GLY A 154 6.45 11.07 8.76
C GLY A 154 6.38 9.55 8.58
N TYR A 155 5.48 8.84 9.25
CA TYR A 155 5.36 7.37 9.12
C TYR A 155 4.98 6.94 7.70
N ASP A 156 4.13 7.71 7.00
CA ASP A 156 3.79 7.43 5.60
C ASP A 156 5.04 7.52 4.71
N MET A 157 5.82 8.59 4.83
CA MET A 157 7.06 8.77 4.06
C MET A 157 8.10 7.73 4.41
N MET A 158 8.26 7.39 5.70
CA MET A 158 9.18 6.36 6.17
C MET A 158 8.90 5.00 5.50
N ARG A 159 7.63 4.58 5.47
CA ARG A 159 7.23 3.30 4.83
C ARG A 159 7.53 3.32 3.33
N LYS A 160 7.21 4.41 2.64
CA LYS A 160 7.46 4.55 1.20
C LYS A 160 8.95 4.52 0.87
N ILE A 161 9.77 5.26 1.62
CA ILE A 161 11.22 5.26 1.37
C ILE A 161 11.86 3.91 1.72
N ALA A 162 11.36 3.21 2.75
CA ALA A 162 11.82 1.86 3.06
C ALA A 162 11.58 0.91 1.88
N ILE A 163 10.36 0.89 1.31
CA ILE A 163 10.04 0.06 0.14
C ILE A 163 10.94 0.41 -1.06
N LEU A 164 11.13 1.70 -1.34
CA LEU A 164 11.98 2.13 -2.46
C LEU A 164 13.46 1.83 -2.22
N SER A 165 13.94 1.91 -0.99
CA SER A 165 15.33 1.60 -0.62
C SER A 165 15.61 0.12 -0.74
N ASP A 166 14.74 -0.71 -0.20
CA ASP A 166 14.81 -2.17 -0.33
C ASP A 166 14.88 -2.57 -1.82
N LEU A 167 13.96 -2.05 -2.62
CA LEU A 167 13.91 -2.32 -4.04
C LEU A 167 15.18 -1.86 -4.79
N ALA A 168 15.77 -0.71 -4.41
CA ALA A 168 16.92 -0.15 -5.10
C ALA A 168 18.23 -0.82 -4.72
N TRP A 169 18.39 -1.23 -3.45
CA TRP A 169 19.68 -1.64 -2.88
C TRP A 169 19.65 -2.98 -2.14
N ASP A 170 18.53 -3.71 -2.12
CA ASP A 170 18.34 -4.99 -1.42
C ASP A 170 18.72 -4.89 0.08
N THR A 171 18.12 -3.89 0.81
CA THR A 171 18.49 -3.54 2.20
C THR A 171 17.36 -3.72 3.18
#